data_5fcba152de74e97e49a2f2dc47c63882
#
_entry.id   5fcba152de74e97e49a2f2dc47c63882
#
_cell.length_a   1.000
_cell.length_b   1.000
_cell.length_c   1.000
_cell.angle_alpha   90.00
_cell.angle_beta   90.00
_cell.angle_gamma   90.00
#
_symmetry.space_group_name_H-M   'P 1'
#
loop_
_entity.id
_entity.type
_entity.pdbx_description
1 polymer ?
#
loop_
_entity_poly.entity_id
_entity_poly.type
_entity_poly.pdbx_seq_one_letter_code
_entity_poly.pdbx_strand_id
1 'polypeptide(L)' 'MIIEKAVITVDPGKEAAFPAAFFEAEPFVAASPGCEAVRLYRCIEEPGRFMFTIEWESVAAHEEVFRKSPAFAE' A
#
# COMPACT_ATOMS: atom_id res chain seq x y z
N MET A 1 4.31 9.56 14.31
CA MET A 1 4.10 8.50 13.30
C MET A 1 2.64 8.40 12.94
N ILE A 2 2.36 8.34 11.66
CA ILE A 2 1.00 8.21 11.14
C ILE A 2 0.91 6.90 10.37
N ILE A 3 -0.18 6.18 10.54
CA ILE A 3 -0.39 4.93 9.81
C ILE A 3 -1.54 5.11 8.84
N GLU A 4 -1.25 4.91 7.56
CA GLU A 4 -2.27 4.82 6.53
C GLU A 4 -2.71 3.37 6.42
N LYS A 5 -4.02 3.12 6.38
CA LYS A 5 -4.55 1.78 6.26
C LYS A 5 -5.58 1.73 5.14
N ALA A 6 -5.51 0.68 4.32
CA ALA A 6 -6.50 0.46 3.27
C ALA A 6 -6.86 -1.01 3.23
N VAL A 7 -8.16 -1.29 3.03
CA VAL A 7 -8.67 -2.65 2.85
C VAL A 7 -9.14 -2.76 1.41
N ILE A 8 -8.70 -3.81 0.73
CA ILE A 8 -8.97 -4.02 -0.69
C ILE A 8 -9.55 -5.41 -0.88
N THR A 9 -10.65 -5.50 -1.65
CA THR A 9 -11.20 -6.79 -2.04
C THR A 9 -11.00 -6.94 -3.54
N VAL A 10 -10.34 -8.02 -3.95
CA VAL A 10 -10.09 -8.28 -5.37
C VAL A 10 -11.08 -9.33 -5.90
N ASP A 11 -11.27 -9.33 -7.21
CA ASP A 11 -12.19 -10.28 -7.85
C ASP A 11 -11.71 -11.71 -7.69
N PRO A 12 -12.63 -12.69 -7.64
CA PRO A 12 -12.24 -14.09 -7.60
C PRO A 12 -11.29 -14.44 -8.74
N GLY A 13 -10.26 -15.20 -8.41
CA GLY A 13 -9.25 -15.58 -9.39
C GLY A 13 -8.09 -14.61 -9.50
N LYS A 14 -8.15 -13.47 -8.81
CA LYS A 14 -7.07 -12.48 -8.86
C LYS A 14 -6.29 -12.37 -7.56
N GLU A 15 -6.49 -13.32 -6.64
CA GLU A 15 -5.88 -13.27 -5.32
C GLU A 15 -4.35 -13.34 -5.39
N ALA A 16 -3.81 -14.00 -6.41
CA ALA A 16 -2.35 -14.07 -6.56
C ALA A 16 -1.78 -12.85 -7.29
N ALA A 17 -2.58 -12.23 -8.16
CA ALA A 17 -2.11 -11.10 -8.95
C ALA A 17 -1.93 -9.84 -8.11
N PHE A 18 -2.78 -9.63 -7.11
CA PHE A 18 -2.69 -8.41 -6.31
C PHE A 18 -1.38 -8.31 -5.52
N PRO A 19 -0.96 -9.35 -4.77
CA PRO A 19 0.31 -9.25 -4.06
C PRO A 19 1.50 -8.98 -4.98
N ALA A 20 1.51 -9.58 -6.17
CA ALA A 20 2.59 -9.33 -7.13
C ALA A 20 2.62 -7.88 -7.56
N ALA A 21 1.46 -7.31 -7.89
CA ALA A 21 1.38 -5.89 -8.27
C ALA A 21 1.76 -4.99 -7.12
N PHE A 22 1.35 -5.34 -5.89
CA PHE A 22 1.70 -4.57 -4.70
C PHE A 22 3.21 -4.51 -4.51
N PHE A 23 3.87 -5.66 -4.63
CA PHE A 23 5.32 -5.72 -4.44
C PHE A 23 6.08 -5.01 -5.56
N GLU A 24 5.52 -4.89 -6.75
CA GLU A 24 6.11 -4.07 -7.81
C GLU A 24 6.05 -2.59 -7.47
N ALA A 25 4.98 -2.15 -6.84
CA ALA A 25 4.81 -0.74 -6.49
C ALA A 25 5.51 -0.37 -5.19
N GLU A 26 5.76 -1.35 -4.31
CA GLU A 26 6.31 -1.09 -2.99
C GLU A 26 7.60 -0.27 -2.98
N PRO A 27 8.58 -0.54 -3.85
CA PRO A 27 9.83 0.24 -3.82
C PRO A 27 9.60 1.73 -4.06
N PHE A 28 8.63 2.08 -4.88
CA PHE A 28 8.32 3.50 -5.14
C PHE A 28 7.73 4.18 -3.91
N VAL A 29 6.83 3.47 -3.21
CA VAL A 29 6.23 3.99 -2.00
C VAL A 29 7.26 4.07 -0.89
N ALA A 30 8.06 3.01 -0.72
CA ALA A 30 9.05 2.96 0.34
C ALA A 30 10.15 4.02 0.16
N ALA A 31 10.41 4.42 -1.08
CA ALA A 31 11.40 5.46 -1.35
C ALA A 31 10.85 6.87 -1.19
N SER A 32 9.55 7.03 -0.96
CA SER A 32 8.95 8.36 -0.78
C SER A 32 9.45 8.99 0.52
N PRO A 33 9.84 10.26 0.50
CA PRO A 33 10.28 10.94 1.71
C PRO A 33 9.21 10.86 2.80
N GLY A 34 9.62 10.50 4.00
CA GLY A 34 8.71 10.38 5.14
C GLY A 34 8.02 9.03 5.27
N CYS A 35 8.20 8.13 4.32
CA CYS A 35 7.68 6.77 4.42
C CYS A 35 8.63 5.95 5.30
N GLU A 36 8.09 5.34 6.35
CA GLU A 36 8.88 4.58 7.31
C GLU A 36 8.73 3.07 7.18
N ALA A 37 7.56 2.59 6.77
CA ALA A 37 7.35 1.16 6.58
C ALA A 37 6.15 0.91 5.69
N VAL A 38 6.18 -0.21 4.96
CA VAL A 38 5.08 -0.66 4.10
C VAL A 38 4.83 -2.13 4.40
N ARG A 39 3.58 -2.49 4.69
CA ARG A 39 3.22 -3.88 5.00
C ARG A 39 1.95 -4.30 4.30
N LEU A 40 1.91 -5.56 3.87
CA LEU A 40 0.73 -6.15 3.25
C LEU A 40 0.27 -7.34 4.09
N TYR A 41 -1.04 -7.44 4.30
CA TYR A 41 -1.67 -8.52 5.05
C TYR A 41 -2.74 -9.18 4.19
N ARG A 42 -2.92 -10.47 4.37
CA ARG A 42 -3.98 -11.25 3.71
C ARG A 42 -4.98 -11.70 4.76
N CYS A 43 -6.26 -11.59 4.43
CA CYS A 43 -7.32 -12.15 5.29
C CYS A 43 -7.43 -13.64 5.05
N ILE A 44 -7.28 -14.45 6.07
CA ILE A 44 -7.34 -15.90 5.92
C ILE A 44 -8.78 -16.41 5.76
N GLU A 45 -9.76 -15.65 6.26
CA GLU A 45 -11.17 -16.04 6.15
C GLU A 45 -11.78 -15.64 4.82
N GLU A 46 -11.20 -14.63 4.15
CA GLU A 46 -11.70 -14.15 2.86
C GLU A 46 -10.52 -14.01 1.92
N PRO A 47 -10.22 -15.04 1.11
CA PRO A 47 -8.97 -15.05 0.33
C PRO A 47 -8.74 -13.88 -0.59
N GLY A 48 -9.78 -13.24 -1.09
CA GLY A 48 -9.62 -12.07 -1.95
C GLY A 48 -9.49 -10.75 -1.21
N ARG A 49 -9.44 -10.78 0.11
CA ARG A 49 -9.41 -9.57 0.90
C ARG A 49 -8.02 -9.32 1.47
N PHE A 50 -7.51 -8.11 1.23
CA PHE A 50 -6.18 -7.71 1.67
C PHE A 50 -6.27 -6.41 2.44
N MET A 51 -5.28 -6.18 3.30
CA MET A 51 -5.10 -4.93 3.98
C MET A 51 -3.63 -4.53 3.86
N PHE A 52 -3.37 -3.26 3.57
CA PHE A 52 -2.00 -2.80 3.67
C PHE A 52 -1.91 -1.62 4.62
N THR A 53 -0.73 -1.45 5.21
CA THR A 53 -0.43 -0.30 6.06
C THR A 53 0.84 0.36 5.57
N ILE A 54 0.86 1.67 5.62
CA ILE A 54 2.05 2.46 5.32
C ILE A 54 2.26 3.39 6.50
N GLU A 55 3.45 3.34 7.09
CA GLU A 55 3.79 4.22 8.20
C GLU A 55 4.49 5.45 7.64
N TRP A 56 3.95 6.61 7.99
CA TRP A 56 4.47 7.89 7.55
C TRP A 56 4.93 8.72 8.74
N GLU A 57 5.96 9.53 8.52
CA GLU A 57 6.41 10.42 9.59
C GLU A 57 5.36 11.49 9.90
N SER A 58 4.55 11.91 8.91
CA SER A 58 3.49 12.88 9.12
C SER A 58 2.42 12.78 8.04
N VAL A 59 1.26 13.38 8.28
CA VAL A 59 0.19 13.46 7.28
C VAL A 59 0.67 14.22 6.04
N ALA A 60 1.45 15.28 6.26
CA ALA A 60 1.98 16.07 5.14
C ALA A 60 2.87 15.22 4.23
N ALA A 61 3.69 14.33 4.80
CA ALA A 61 4.53 13.45 3.99
C ALA A 61 3.69 12.58 3.07
N HIS A 62 2.61 11.99 3.60
CA HIS A 62 1.71 11.18 2.77
C HIS A 62 1.04 12.02 1.69
N GLU A 63 0.44 13.15 2.06
CA GLU A 63 -0.37 13.91 1.12
C GLU A 63 0.45 14.67 0.09
N GLU A 64 1.54 15.29 0.52
CA GLU A 64 2.30 16.16 -0.37
C GLU A 64 3.34 15.43 -1.17
N VAL A 65 3.89 14.34 -0.64
CA VAL A 65 4.97 13.63 -1.31
C VAL A 65 4.42 12.45 -2.10
N PHE A 66 3.70 11.55 -1.42
CA PHE A 66 3.22 10.34 -2.08
C PHE A 66 2.24 10.66 -3.20
N ARG A 67 1.30 11.57 -2.98
CA ARG A 67 0.28 11.89 -3.99
C ARG A 67 0.87 12.51 -5.25
N LYS A 68 2.05 13.11 -5.14
CA LYS A 68 2.72 13.68 -6.31
C LYS A 68 3.65 12.69 -6.97
N SER A 69 3.78 11.49 -6.45
CA SER A 69 4.68 10.49 -7.01
C SER A 69 4.02 9.70 -8.13
N PRO A 70 4.82 9.09 -9.01
CA PRO A 70 4.26 8.19 -10.03
C PRO A 70 3.49 7.03 -9.44
N ALA A 71 3.84 6.58 -8.25
CA ALA A 71 3.13 5.47 -7.61
C ALA A 71 1.68 5.81 -7.32
N PHE A 72 1.38 7.07 -6.96
CA PHE A 72 0.01 7.47 -6.72
C PHE A 72 -0.79 7.55 -8.02
N ALA A 73 -0.15 7.96 -9.10
CA ALA A 73 -0.81 8.12 -10.40
C ALA A 73 -1.22 6.78 -11.02
N GLU A 74 -0.69 5.70 -10.51
CA GLU A 74 -1.05 4.36 -10.99
C GLU A 74 -2.36 3.89 -10.37
#